data_31dfaa8c6bcd4e45545199c32cf687d9
#
_entry.id   31dfaa8c6bcd4e45545199c32cf687d9
#
_cell.length_a   1.000
_cell.length_b   1.000
_cell.length_c   1.000
_cell.angle_alpha   90.00
_cell.angle_beta   90.00
_cell.angle_gamma   90.00
#
_symmetry.space_group_name_H-M   'P 1'
#
loop_
_entity.id
_entity.type
_entity.pdbx_description
1 polymer ?
#
loop_
_entity_poly.entity_id
_entity_poly.type
_entity_poly.pdbx_seq_one_letter_code
_entity_poly.pdbx_strand_id
1 'polypeptide(L)'
;MLLRVLGSLFFINLASLSYAESECDKLAALEADPLSVSLPVNFADLNAEKVIVACSEAIIHSQEKIEKARFTLQRARGYFRAGNPDAAFNDLLVAYDLGYPAASFGLATALFLGDGVEKNVLSAETLFLESYREGVTWSARGLALLYSEVGSHLYDTEKSILWEDKFNEEIN
;
A
#
# COMPACT_ATOMS: atom_id res chain seq x y z
N MET A 1 -57.46 -6.60 28.47
CA MET A 1 -56.90 -7.29 27.31
C MET A 1 -55.65 -6.51 26.91
N LEU A 2 -54.47 -6.87 27.51
CA LEU A 2 -53.19 -6.20 27.28
C LEU A 2 -52.42 -6.93 26.17
N LEU A 3 -52.21 -6.24 25.05
CA LEU A 3 -51.43 -6.73 23.92
C LEU A 3 -49.95 -6.49 24.25
N ARG A 4 -49.19 -7.55 24.51
CA ARG A 4 -47.73 -7.52 24.65
C ARG A 4 -47.10 -7.52 23.25
N VAL A 5 -46.53 -6.38 22.85
CA VAL A 5 -45.67 -6.29 21.67
C VAL A 5 -44.28 -6.79 22.06
N LEU A 6 -43.95 -8.00 21.60
CA LEU A 6 -42.60 -8.54 21.70
C LEU A 6 -41.73 -7.90 20.59
N GLY A 7 -40.94 -6.91 20.98
CA GLY A 7 -39.93 -6.34 20.11
C GLY A 7 -38.75 -7.31 19.98
N SER A 8 -38.64 -7.98 18.82
CA SER A 8 -37.44 -8.74 18.48
C SER A 8 -36.28 -7.79 18.20
N LEU A 9 -35.34 -7.72 19.15
CA LEU A 9 -34.06 -7.08 18.94
C LEU A 9 -33.23 -7.93 17.97
N PHE A 10 -33.17 -7.52 16.73
CA PHE A 10 -32.20 -8.04 15.75
C PHE A 10 -30.82 -7.53 16.15
N PHE A 11 -30.02 -8.37 16.82
CA PHE A 11 -28.59 -8.15 16.97
C PHE A 11 -27.94 -8.40 15.60
N ILE A 12 -27.62 -7.32 14.88
CA ILE A 12 -26.70 -7.40 13.74
C ILE A 12 -25.34 -7.71 14.33
N ASN A 13 -24.94 -8.98 14.20
CA ASN A 13 -23.61 -9.43 14.55
C ASN A 13 -22.67 -8.89 13.45
N LEU A 14 -22.08 -7.72 13.68
CA LEU A 14 -20.96 -7.22 12.90
C LEU A 14 -19.76 -8.13 13.21
N ALA A 15 -19.71 -9.28 12.52
CA ALA A 15 -18.48 -10.04 12.46
C ALA A 15 -17.43 -9.14 11.82
N SER A 16 -16.48 -8.64 12.62
CA SER A 16 -15.27 -8.02 12.09
C SER A 16 -14.61 -9.08 11.21
N LEU A 17 -14.55 -8.83 9.91
CA LEU A 17 -13.74 -9.63 8.98
C LEU A 17 -12.27 -9.41 9.42
N SER A 18 -11.81 -10.24 10.34
CA SER A 18 -10.39 -10.37 10.59
C SER A 18 -9.83 -11.26 9.50
N TYR A 19 -9.16 -10.65 8.54
CA TYR A 19 -8.39 -11.41 7.56
C TYR A 19 -7.30 -12.19 8.29
N ALA A 20 -7.26 -13.50 8.12
CA ALA A 20 -6.21 -14.33 8.70
C ALA A 20 -4.87 -13.98 8.05
N GLU A 21 -3.84 -13.82 8.89
CA GLU A 21 -2.47 -13.61 8.43
C GLU A 21 -1.99 -14.80 7.60
N SER A 22 -1.53 -14.54 6.38
CA SER A 22 -0.96 -15.54 5.47
C SER A 22 0.57 -15.59 5.58
N GLU A 23 1.19 -16.59 4.96
CA GLU A 23 2.66 -16.63 4.85
C GLU A 23 3.19 -15.47 4.00
N CYS A 24 2.46 -15.01 2.98
CA CYS A 24 2.78 -13.82 2.21
C CYS A 24 2.84 -12.57 3.12
N ASP A 25 1.86 -12.39 4.01
CA ASP A 25 1.82 -11.26 4.95
C ASP A 25 3.04 -11.26 5.88
N LYS A 26 3.40 -12.40 6.46
CA LYS A 26 4.56 -12.53 7.36
C LYS A 26 5.88 -12.23 6.67
N LEU A 27 5.98 -12.52 5.39
CA LEU A 27 7.22 -12.36 4.62
C LEU A 27 7.37 -10.99 3.97
N ALA A 28 6.25 -10.26 3.75
CA ALA A 28 6.29 -9.09 2.91
C ALA A 28 5.33 -7.96 3.31
N ALA A 29 4.82 -7.93 4.55
CA ALA A 29 4.02 -6.80 5.01
C ALA A 29 4.78 -5.47 4.88
N LEU A 30 4.07 -4.43 4.42
CA LEU A 30 4.62 -3.10 4.18
C LEU A 30 4.23 -2.17 5.34
N GLU A 31 5.20 -1.43 5.89
CA GLU A 31 4.94 -0.45 6.96
C GLU A 31 3.99 0.67 6.51
N ALA A 32 4.09 1.08 5.24
CA ALA A 32 3.23 2.10 4.66
C ALA A 32 1.79 1.62 4.41
N ASP A 33 1.46 0.35 4.63
CA ASP A 33 0.15 -0.21 4.33
C ASP A 33 -0.82 -0.06 5.51
N PRO A 34 -1.83 0.83 5.43
CA PRO A 34 -2.81 1.04 6.49
C PRO A 34 -3.72 -0.17 6.72
N LEU A 35 -3.78 -1.10 5.76
CA LEU A 35 -4.57 -2.34 5.83
C LEU A 35 -3.72 -3.57 6.13
N SER A 36 -2.47 -3.38 6.58
CA SER A 36 -1.59 -4.49 6.94
C SER A 36 -2.17 -5.32 8.08
N VAL A 37 -2.06 -6.64 7.97
CA VAL A 37 -2.52 -7.60 8.98
C VAL A 37 -1.34 -8.30 9.66
N SER A 38 -0.11 -7.90 9.37
CA SER A 38 1.12 -8.48 9.89
C SER A 38 2.11 -7.38 10.26
N LEU A 39 3.11 -7.74 11.05
CA LEU A 39 4.21 -6.82 11.35
C LEU A 39 5.00 -6.51 10.07
N PRO A 40 5.42 -5.25 9.87
CA PRO A 40 6.15 -4.86 8.68
C PRO A 40 7.52 -5.55 8.59
N VAL A 41 7.91 -5.91 7.37
CA VAL A 41 9.22 -6.46 7.05
C VAL A 41 10.03 -5.40 6.29
N ASN A 42 11.23 -5.07 6.77
CA ASN A 42 12.09 -4.14 6.06
C ASN A 42 12.44 -4.66 4.66
N PHE A 43 12.52 -3.75 3.70
CA PHE A 43 12.81 -4.13 2.30
C PHE A 43 14.17 -4.86 2.16
N ALA A 44 15.17 -4.46 2.94
CA ALA A 44 16.48 -5.08 2.93
C ALA A 44 16.48 -6.54 3.41
N ASP A 45 15.54 -6.90 4.29
CA ASP A 45 15.42 -8.21 4.92
C ASP A 45 14.56 -9.20 4.11
N LEU A 46 13.92 -8.72 3.01
CA LEU A 46 13.09 -9.58 2.16
C LEU A 46 13.90 -10.68 1.50
N ASN A 47 13.44 -11.92 1.66
CA ASN A 47 13.86 -13.02 0.80
C ASN A 47 12.96 -13.05 -0.45
N ALA A 48 13.48 -12.51 -1.55
CA ALA A 48 12.72 -12.31 -2.79
C ALA A 48 12.02 -13.57 -3.29
N GLU A 49 12.73 -14.70 -3.35
CA GLU A 49 12.18 -15.97 -3.83
C GLU A 49 11.02 -16.47 -2.96
N LYS A 50 11.21 -16.47 -1.64
CA LYS A 50 10.15 -16.88 -0.70
C LYS A 50 8.93 -15.99 -0.80
N VAL A 51 9.12 -14.66 -0.89
CA VAL A 51 8.03 -13.69 -1.04
C VAL A 51 7.26 -13.96 -2.33
N ILE A 52 7.94 -14.09 -3.47
CA ILE A 52 7.29 -14.31 -4.77
C ILE A 52 6.48 -15.61 -4.76
N VAL A 53 7.02 -16.70 -4.21
CA VAL A 53 6.32 -17.99 -4.13
C VAL A 53 5.10 -17.89 -3.22
N ALA A 54 5.29 -17.47 -1.96
CA ALA A 54 4.21 -17.43 -0.97
C ALA A 54 3.07 -16.49 -1.39
N CYS A 55 3.41 -15.30 -1.95
CA CYS A 55 2.39 -14.37 -2.40
C CYS A 55 1.68 -14.85 -3.67
N SER A 56 2.36 -15.57 -4.57
CA SER A 56 1.71 -16.17 -5.74
C SER A 56 0.71 -17.26 -5.35
N GLU A 57 1.03 -18.10 -4.38
CA GLU A 57 0.10 -19.08 -3.81
C GLU A 57 -1.09 -18.38 -3.14
N ALA A 58 -0.84 -17.36 -2.33
CA ALA A 58 -1.89 -16.58 -1.66
C ALA A 58 -2.85 -15.92 -2.67
N ILE A 59 -2.34 -15.35 -3.78
CA ILE A 59 -3.15 -14.75 -4.85
C ILE A 59 -4.08 -15.79 -5.49
N ILE A 60 -3.58 -17.02 -5.75
CA ILE A 60 -4.36 -18.10 -6.39
C ILE A 60 -5.50 -18.55 -5.47
N HIS A 61 -5.26 -18.63 -4.17
CA HIS A 61 -6.23 -19.14 -3.20
C HIS A 61 -7.16 -18.08 -2.61
N SER A 62 -6.85 -16.81 -2.82
CA SER A 62 -7.67 -15.68 -2.32
C SER A 62 -9.02 -15.62 -3.02
N GLN A 63 -10.08 -15.53 -2.24
CA GLN A 63 -11.46 -15.35 -2.72
C GLN A 63 -11.87 -13.86 -2.70
N GLU A 64 -11.26 -13.08 -1.83
CA GLU A 64 -11.60 -11.68 -1.63
C GLU A 64 -10.72 -10.77 -2.47
N LYS A 65 -11.36 -9.80 -3.14
CA LYS A 65 -10.67 -8.82 -4.01
C LYS A 65 -9.57 -8.06 -3.26
N ILE A 66 -9.85 -7.66 -2.02
CA ILE A 66 -8.92 -6.87 -1.20
C ILE A 66 -7.70 -7.68 -0.76
N GLU A 67 -7.88 -8.97 -0.42
CA GLU A 67 -6.77 -9.87 -0.11
C GLU A 67 -5.88 -10.09 -1.32
N LYS A 68 -6.51 -10.37 -2.47
CA LYS A 68 -5.78 -10.53 -3.74
C LYS A 68 -4.94 -9.31 -4.06
N ALA A 69 -5.49 -8.12 -3.86
CA ALA A 69 -4.78 -6.86 -4.08
C ALA A 69 -3.59 -6.71 -3.11
N ARG A 70 -3.78 -7.02 -1.81
CA ARG A 70 -2.72 -6.99 -0.80
C ARG A 70 -1.57 -7.93 -1.18
N PHE A 71 -1.87 -9.18 -1.49
CA PHE A 71 -0.85 -10.16 -1.86
C PHE A 71 -0.13 -9.79 -3.16
N THR A 72 -0.82 -9.16 -4.11
CA THR A 72 -0.21 -8.67 -5.35
C THR A 72 0.76 -7.52 -5.07
N LEU A 73 0.39 -6.57 -4.19
CA LEU A 73 1.30 -5.52 -3.73
C LEU A 73 2.55 -6.10 -3.03
N GLN A 74 2.34 -7.08 -2.16
CA GLN A 74 3.43 -7.72 -1.42
C GLN A 74 4.35 -8.50 -2.37
N ARG A 75 3.81 -9.15 -3.41
CA ARG A 75 4.61 -9.82 -4.45
C ARG A 75 5.45 -8.82 -5.26
N ALA A 76 4.91 -7.63 -5.55
CA ALA A 76 5.68 -6.56 -6.19
C ALA A 76 6.94 -6.21 -5.39
N ARG A 77 6.87 -6.16 -4.05
CA ARG A 77 8.06 -5.96 -3.20
C ARG A 77 9.09 -7.07 -3.40
N GLY A 78 8.63 -8.33 -3.53
CA GLY A 78 9.49 -9.47 -3.85
C GLY A 78 10.19 -9.31 -5.21
N TYR A 79 9.47 -8.87 -6.24
CA TYR A 79 10.03 -8.62 -7.56
C TYR A 79 11.04 -7.47 -7.55
N PHE A 80 10.77 -6.35 -6.88
CA PHE A 80 11.77 -5.28 -6.72
C PHE A 80 13.04 -5.81 -6.03
N ARG A 81 12.86 -6.59 -4.97
CA ARG A 81 13.99 -7.20 -4.24
C ARG A 81 14.79 -8.19 -5.09
N ALA A 82 14.14 -8.86 -6.05
CA ALA A 82 14.76 -9.76 -7.03
C ALA A 82 15.45 -9.03 -8.19
N GLY A 83 15.35 -7.69 -8.27
CA GLY A 83 15.86 -6.91 -9.41
C GLY A 83 15.02 -7.08 -10.69
N ASN A 84 13.73 -7.35 -10.55
CA ASN A 84 12.76 -7.42 -11.66
C ASN A 84 11.72 -6.31 -11.54
N PRO A 85 12.10 -5.05 -11.81
CA PRO A 85 11.22 -3.90 -11.61
C PRO A 85 10.03 -3.89 -12.58
N ASP A 86 10.14 -4.46 -13.79
CA ASP A 86 9.03 -4.54 -14.75
C ASP A 86 7.90 -5.42 -14.19
N ALA A 87 8.23 -6.59 -13.63
CA ALA A 87 7.24 -7.45 -13.00
C ALA A 87 6.63 -6.80 -11.74
N ALA A 88 7.44 -6.09 -10.96
CA ALA A 88 6.99 -5.36 -9.80
C ALA A 88 5.99 -4.26 -10.18
N PHE A 89 6.31 -3.46 -11.20
CA PHE A 89 5.42 -2.39 -11.67
C PHE A 89 4.08 -2.93 -12.19
N ASN A 90 4.10 -4.05 -12.92
CA ASN A 90 2.88 -4.72 -13.37
C ASN A 90 2.00 -5.19 -12.19
N ASP A 91 2.60 -5.76 -11.15
CA ASP A 91 1.86 -6.15 -9.95
C ASP A 91 1.28 -4.93 -9.20
N LEU A 92 2.03 -3.82 -9.14
CA LEU A 92 1.52 -2.58 -8.57
C LEU A 92 0.29 -2.05 -9.33
N LEU A 93 0.31 -2.09 -10.67
CA LEU A 93 -0.84 -1.72 -11.50
C LEU A 93 -2.05 -2.61 -11.20
N VAL A 94 -1.85 -3.92 -11.10
CA VAL A 94 -2.95 -4.85 -10.76
C VAL A 94 -3.51 -4.56 -9.38
N ALA A 95 -2.67 -4.33 -8.37
CA ALA A 95 -3.12 -4.00 -7.02
C ALA A 95 -3.88 -2.66 -6.98
N TYR A 96 -3.44 -1.66 -7.74
CA TYR A 96 -4.10 -0.37 -7.91
C TYR A 96 -5.48 -0.51 -8.57
N ASP A 97 -5.59 -1.25 -9.67
CA ASP A 97 -6.85 -1.52 -10.36
C ASP A 97 -7.84 -2.30 -9.47
N LEU A 98 -7.34 -3.07 -8.54
CA LEU A 98 -8.13 -3.73 -7.52
C LEU A 98 -8.55 -2.78 -6.38
N GLY A 99 -8.07 -1.53 -6.38
CA GLY A 99 -8.44 -0.49 -5.40
C GLY A 99 -7.72 -0.61 -4.06
N TYR A 100 -6.47 -1.06 -4.04
CA TYR A 100 -5.70 -1.19 -2.81
C TYR A 100 -4.96 0.12 -2.46
N PRO A 101 -5.22 0.75 -1.30
CA PRO A 101 -4.68 2.09 -0.99
C PRO A 101 -3.16 2.20 -1.10
N ALA A 102 -2.43 1.22 -0.55
CA ALA A 102 -0.96 1.25 -0.59
C ALA A 102 -0.37 1.00 -2.00
N ALA A 103 -1.18 0.57 -2.98
CA ALA A 103 -0.69 0.40 -4.36
C ALA A 103 -0.42 1.74 -5.04
N SER A 104 -1.24 2.77 -4.79
CA SER A 104 -0.99 4.14 -5.27
C SER A 104 0.35 4.68 -4.77
N PHE A 105 0.70 4.41 -3.49
CA PHE A 105 2.02 4.74 -2.93
C PHE A 105 3.16 3.99 -3.62
N GLY A 106 2.97 2.70 -3.88
CA GLY A 106 3.96 1.88 -4.61
C GLY A 106 4.20 2.39 -6.02
N LEU A 107 3.12 2.67 -6.79
CA LEU A 107 3.19 3.23 -8.14
C LEU A 107 3.83 4.62 -8.15
N ALA A 108 3.45 5.49 -7.20
CA ALA A 108 4.05 6.81 -7.06
C ALA A 108 5.56 6.71 -6.84
N THR A 109 5.99 5.80 -5.98
CA THR A 109 7.41 5.55 -5.70
C THR A 109 8.14 5.05 -6.95
N ALA A 110 7.59 4.08 -7.67
CA ALA A 110 8.17 3.55 -8.90
C ALA A 110 8.32 4.64 -9.99
N LEU A 111 7.29 5.47 -10.19
CA LEU A 111 7.33 6.59 -11.13
C LEU A 111 8.29 7.71 -10.70
N PHE A 112 8.42 7.96 -9.41
CA PHE A 112 9.36 8.96 -8.88
C PHE A 112 10.82 8.52 -9.06
N LEU A 113 11.12 7.24 -8.85
CA LEU A 113 12.46 6.67 -8.98
C LEU A 113 12.81 6.27 -10.42
N GLY A 114 11.82 5.92 -11.24
CA GLY A 114 12.02 5.33 -12.56
C GLY A 114 12.27 3.82 -12.50
N ASP A 115 11.70 3.14 -11.50
CA ASP A 115 11.87 1.70 -11.28
C ASP A 115 10.80 0.90 -12.04
N GLY A 116 11.18 0.22 -13.12
CA GLY A 116 10.29 -0.55 -13.99
C GLY A 116 9.38 0.29 -14.89
N VAL A 117 9.60 1.59 -14.90
CA VAL A 117 8.84 2.57 -15.71
C VAL A 117 9.68 3.83 -15.94
N GLU A 118 9.39 4.58 -16.99
CA GLU A 118 10.00 5.89 -17.17
C GLU A 118 9.62 6.85 -16.03
N LYS A 119 10.63 7.54 -15.48
CA LYS A 119 10.43 8.51 -14.40
C LYS A 119 9.42 9.59 -14.80
N ASN A 120 8.39 9.77 -13.97
CA ASN A 120 7.35 10.78 -14.18
C ASN A 120 6.91 11.40 -12.84
N VAL A 121 7.54 12.51 -12.49
CA VAL A 121 7.32 13.18 -11.20
C VAL A 121 5.91 13.80 -11.07
N LEU A 122 5.25 14.19 -12.17
CA LEU A 122 3.88 14.71 -12.14
C LEU A 122 2.86 13.61 -11.81
N SER A 123 3.02 12.45 -12.46
CA SER A 123 2.18 11.29 -12.14
C SER A 123 2.46 10.78 -10.73
N ALA A 124 3.71 10.80 -10.29
CA ALA A 124 4.09 10.43 -8.93
C ALA A 124 3.45 11.35 -7.89
N GLU A 125 3.48 12.69 -8.10
CA GLU A 125 2.80 13.66 -7.22
C GLU A 125 1.30 13.34 -7.08
N THR A 126 0.64 13.12 -8.21
CA THR A 126 -0.79 12.81 -8.24
C THR A 126 -1.11 11.56 -7.42
N LEU A 127 -0.36 10.48 -7.62
CA LEU A 127 -0.56 9.22 -6.92
C LEU A 127 -0.18 9.28 -5.44
N PHE A 128 0.86 10.03 -5.05
CA PHE A 128 1.16 10.27 -3.64
C PHE A 128 0.05 11.04 -2.95
N LEU A 129 -0.54 12.06 -3.59
CA LEU A 129 -1.67 12.82 -3.04
C LEU A 129 -2.92 11.95 -2.91
N GLU A 130 -3.19 11.08 -3.88
CA GLU A 130 -4.29 10.10 -3.83
C GLU A 130 -4.10 9.14 -2.66
N SER A 131 -2.95 8.47 -2.60
CA SER A 131 -2.57 7.53 -1.55
C SER A 131 -2.64 8.15 -0.15
N TYR A 132 -2.19 9.40 0.02
CA TYR A 132 -2.29 10.11 1.29
C TYR A 132 -3.76 10.31 1.72
N ARG A 133 -4.67 10.67 0.78
CA ARG A 133 -6.10 10.80 1.08
C ARG A 133 -6.75 9.47 1.45
N GLU A 134 -6.19 8.36 0.99
CA GLU A 134 -6.62 7.00 1.32
C GLU A 134 -6.01 6.46 2.63
N GLY A 135 -5.28 7.31 3.37
CA GLY A 135 -4.75 7.00 4.69
C GLY A 135 -3.33 6.40 4.70
N VAL A 136 -2.62 6.45 3.59
CA VAL A 136 -1.21 6.02 3.53
C VAL A 136 -0.30 7.17 3.97
N THR A 137 -0.04 7.29 5.25
CA THR A 137 0.78 8.37 5.86
C THR A 137 2.17 8.50 5.22
N TRP A 138 2.79 7.40 4.83
CA TRP A 138 4.09 7.40 4.14
C TRP A 138 4.10 8.19 2.82
N SER A 139 2.94 8.45 2.23
CA SER A 139 2.83 9.30 1.04
C SER A 139 3.21 10.76 1.33
N ALA A 140 3.02 11.24 2.55
CA ALA A 140 3.51 12.55 2.97
C ALA A 140 5.04 12.62 2.89
N ARG A 141 5.74 11.57 3.34
CA ARG A 141 7.19 11.45 3.19
C ARG A 141 7.61 11.40 1.72
N GLY A 142 6.86 10.67 0.87
CA GLY A 142 7.07 10.64 -0.58
C GLY A 142 6.96 12.01 -1.22
N LEU A 143 5.92 12.80 -0.85
CA LEU A 143 5.73 14.19 -1.31
C LEU A 143 6.85 15.13 -0.84
N ALA A 144 7.28 15.00 0.42
CA ALA A 144 8.40 15.79 0.95
C ALA A 144 9.67 15.58 0.12
N LEU A 145 10.00 14.31 -0.18
CA LEU A 145 11.15 13.95 -1.02
C LEU A 145 10.99 14.47 -2.45
N LEU A 146 9.81 14.33 -3.05
CA LEU A 146 9.53 14.77 -4.40
C LEU A 146 9.73 16.29 -4.55
N TYR A 147 9.21 17.09 -3.60
CA TYR A 147 9.39 18.53 -3.62
C TYR A 147 10.80 19.00 -3.22
N SER A 148 11.61 18.14 -2.59
CA SER A 148 13.00 18.45 -2.24
C SER A 148 14.00 18.21 -3.40
N GLU A 149 13.57 17.55 -4.50
CA GLU A 149 14.46 17.19 -5.62
C GLU A 149 14.90 18.43 -6.41
N VAL A 150 16.12 18.88 -6.14
CA VAL A 150 16.72 20.04 -6.82
C VAL A 150 16.87 19.78 -8.32
N GLY A 151 16.37 20.72 -9.14
CA GLY A 151 16.36 20.58 -10.59
C GLY A 151 15.09 19.98 -11.17
N SER A 152 14.21 19.45 -10.33
CA SER A 152 12.83 19.11 -10.72
C SER A 152 12.01 20.40 -10.91
N HIS A 153 11.08 20.40 -11.89
CA HIS A 153 10.12 21.49 -12.06
C HIS A 153 9.09 21.58 -10.94
N LEU A 154 9.03 20.54 -10.05
CA LEU A 154 8.23 20.55 -8.84
C LEU A 154 9.01 20.97 -7.59
N TYR A 155 10.29 21.31 -7.72
CA TYR A 155 11.11 21.72 -6.57
C TYR A 155 10.45 22.89 -5.81
N ASP A 156 10.17 22.67 -4.53
CA ASP A 156 9.50 23.63 -3.65
C ASP A 156 9.85 23.31 -2.18
N THR A 157 10.75 24.10 -1.62
CA THR A 157 11.23 23.87 -0.25
C THR A 157 10.12 24.04 0.80
N GLU A 158 9.17 24.96 0.59
CA GLU A 158 8.09 25.20 1.55
C GLU A 158 7.12 24.01 1.57
N LYS A 159 6.77 23.48 0.39
CA LYS A 159 5.98 22.25 0.31
C LYS A 159 6.73 21.04 0.86
N SER A 160 8.03 20.93 0.60
CA SER A 160 8.84 19.84 1.15
C SER A 160 8.77 19.81 2.68
N ILE A 161 8.99 20.98 3.33
CA ILE A 161 8.91 21.11 4.79
C ILE A 161 7.50 20.80 5.29
N LEU A 162 6.46 21.38 4.64
CA LEU A 162 5.07 21.13 5.02
C LEU A 162 4.71 19.64 5.05
N TRP A 163 5.12 18.89 4.02
CA TRP A 163 4.82 17.46 3.94
C TRP A 163 5.67 16.62 4.89
N GLU A 164 6.89 17.05 5.17
CA GLU A 164 7.73 16.41 6.20
C GLU A 164 7.12 16.60 7.59
N ASP A 165 6.63 17.79 7.92
CA ASP A 165 5.96 18.07 9.19
C ASP A 165 4.70 17.23 9.35
N LYS A 166 3.86 17.11 8.29
CA LYS A 166 2.68 16.25 8.29
C LYS A 166 3.03 14.78 8.56
N PHE A 167 4.07 14.26 7.90
CA PHE A 167 4.54 12.91 8.15
C PHE A 167 4.93 12.71 9.61
N ASN A 168 5.71 13.64 10.17
CA ASN A 168 6.19 13.54 11.56
C ASN A 168 5.06 13.66 12.61
N GLU A 169 4.01 14.45 12.32
CA GLU A 169 2.84 14.58 13.18
C GLU A 169 1.98 13.30 13.22
N GLU A 170 1.89 12.57 12.11
CA GLU A 170 1.01 11.40 11.98
C GLU A 170 1.66 10.09 12.45
N ILE A 171 3.02 10.01 12.49
CA ILE A 171 3.71 8.79 12.95
C ILE A 171 4.09 8.82 14.45
N ASN A 172 3.94 9.95 15.15
CA ASN A 172 4.21 10.10 16.59
C ASN A 172 2.92 10.04 17.40
#